data_ce9bfffbab410aa632a7526249ceac03
#
_entry.id   ce9bfffbab410aa632a7526249ceac03
#
_cell.length_a   1.000
_cell.length_b   1.000
_cell.length_c   1.000
_cell.angle_alpha   90.00
_cell.angle_beta   90.00
_cell.angle_gamma   90.00
#
_symmetry.space_group_name_H-M   'P 1'
#
loop_
_entity.id
_entity.type
_entity.pdbx_description
1 polymer ?
#
loop_
_entity_poly.entity_id
_entity_poly.type
_entity_poly.pdbx_seq_one_letter_code
_entity_poly.pdbx_strand_id
1 'polypeptide(L)'
;RLMHDCGGHGVKVKPNGFVQGIPREKTIAQIGHALNELAAFADDWGQQIRVEAHGNGTSKLGIMKAIFDMADHPNVGVCWNSNDVDTQGDGLEANFNKVRARFGHTLHVRELDLGSYPYEQLISLLLQSHYDGWVLLEARTNPQDKIKAMLAQRNLFERMVAAHRS
;
A
#
# COMPACT_ATOMS: atom_id res chain seq x y z
N ARG A 1 -9.21 -6.19 18.01
CA ARG A 1 -10.31 -5.80 18.90
C ARG A 1 -10.54 -4.31 18.89
N LEU A 2 -9.61 -3.47 19.39
CA LEU A 2 -9.82 -2.02 19.48
C LEU A 2 -10.33 -1.40 18.17
N MET A 3 -9.78 -1.77 17.01
CA MET A 3 -10.23 -1.26 15.72
C MET A 3 -11.67 -1.69 15.41
N HIS A 4 -12.04 -2.94 15.71
CA HIS A 4 -13.41 -3.42 15.61
C HIS A 4 -14.35 -2.62 16.52
N ASP A 5 -13.98 -2.44 17.80
CA ASP A 5 -14.78 -1.71 18.80
C ASP A 5 -14.98 -0.23 18.41
N CYS A 6 -14.04 0.34 17.62
CA CYS A 6 -14.15 1.68 17.02
C CYS A 6 -14.91 1.72 15.67
N GLY A 7 -15.44 0.60 15.19
CA GLY A 7 -16.14 0.53 13.89
C GLY A 7 -15.21 0.53 12.67
N GLY A 8 -13.92 0.31 12.84
CA GLY A 8 -12.95 0.20 11.74
C GLY A 8 -12.96 -1.19 11.08
N HIS A 9 -12.39 -1.28 9.87
CA HIS A 9 -12.42 -2.48 9.02
C HIS A 9 -11.04 -3.07 8.75
N GLY A 10 -9.99 -2.60 9.43
CA GLY A 10 -8.65 -3.15 9.21
C GLY A 10 -7.56 -2.42 9.96
N VAL A 11 -6.43 -3.09 10.07
CA VAL A 11 -5.24 -2.60 10.75
C VAL A 11 -4.08 -2.59 9.77
N LYS A 12 -3.37 -1.46 9.69
CA LYS A 12 -2.14 -1.34 8.90
C LYS A 12 -0.94 -1.72 9.76
N VAL A 13 -0.09 -2.58 9.20
CA VAL A 13 1.21 -2.97 9.74
C VAL A 13 2.31 -2.76 8.71
N LYS A 14 3.57 -2.76 9.10
CA LYS A 14 4.69 -2.58 8.18
C LYS A 14 5.92 -3.38 8.62
N PRO A 15 6.69 -3.96 7.67
CA PRO A 15 7.80 -4.85 7.98
C PRO A 15 9.05 -4.14 8.51
N ASN A 16 9.22 -2.83 8.27
CA ASN A 16 10.31 -1.97 8.74
C ASN A 16 11.76 -2.34 8.33
N GLY A 17 11.97 -3.28 7.44
CA GLY A 17 13.28 -3.61 6.89
C GLY A 17 13.84 -4.96 7.32
N PHE A 18 15.02 -5.28 6.79
CA PHE A 18 15.77 -6.48 7.13
C PHE A 18 16.67 -6.27 8.34
N VAL A 19 16.83 -7.30 9.15
CA VAL A 19 17.74 -7.28 10.30
C VAL A 19 19.14 -7.68 9.83
N GLN A 20 20.15 -6.91 10.24
CA GLN A 20 21.55 -7.20 9.92
C GLN A 20 21.97 -8.58 10.47
N GLY A 21 22.67 -9.39 9.67
CA GLY A 21 23.14 -10.72 10.05
C GLY A 21 22.06 -11.82 9.96
N ILE A 22 20.82 -11.50 9.64
CA ILE A 22 19.77 -12.48 9.39
C ILE A 22 19.59 -12.66 7.86
N PRO A 23 19.59 -13.89 7.33
CA PRO A 23 19.28 -14.14 5.92
C PRO A 23 17.91 -13.55 5.55
N ARG A 24 17.82 -12.92 4.37
CA ARG A 24 16.59 -12.25 3.92
C ARG A 24 15.41 -13.20 3.82
N GLU A 25 15.65 -14.41 3.33
CA GLU A 25 14.64 -15.47 3.18
C GLU A 25 14.03 -15.84 4.52
N LYS A 26 14.86 -15.88 5.57
CA LYS A 26 14.39 -16.16 6.93
C LYS A 26 13.48 -15.03 7.46
N THR A 27 13.85 -13.78 7.20
CA THR A 27 13.01 -12.63 7.58
C THR A 27 11.70 -12.61 6.78
N ILE A 28 11.73 -12.90 5.47
CA ILE A 28 10.54 -12.98 4.62
C ILE A 28 9.59 -14.06 5.15
N ALA A 29 10.10 -15.27 5.41
CA ALA A 29 9.31 -16.38 5.93
C ALA A 29 8.70 -16.05 7.30
N GLN A 30 9.48 -15.46 8.19
CA GLN A 30 9.00 -15.03 9.52
C GLN A 30 7.86 -14.01 9.41
N ILE A 31 8.00 -13.00 8.54
CA ILE A 31 6.95 -12.01 8.32
C ILE A 31 5.70 -12.68 7.75
N GLY A 32 5.85 -13.54 6.72
CA GLY A 32 4.72 -14.23 6.10
C GLY A 32 3.93 -15.10 7.07
N HIS A 33 4.62 -15.89 7.89
CA HIS A 33 3.97 -16.73 8.89
C HIS A 33 3.24 -15.88 9.97
N ALA A 34 3.91 -14.85 10.49
CA ALA A 34 3.29 -13.96 11.48
C ALA A 34 2.05 -13.23 10.91
N LEU A 35 2.06 -12.88 9.62
CA LEU A 35 0.91 -12.29 8.95
C LEU A 35 -0.26 -13.27 8.84
N ASN A 36 -0.02 -14.54 8.55
CA ASN A 36 -1.08 -15.56 8.52
C ASN A 36 -1.72 -15.77 9.90
N GLU A 37 -0.91 -15.88 10.95
CA GLU A 37 -1.42 -16.00 12.33
C GLU A 37 -2.23 -14.77 12.74
N LEU A 38 -1.72 -13.58 12.43
CA LEU A 38 -2.41 -12.33 12.74
C LEU A 38 -3.72 -12.19 11.94
N ALA A 39 -3.71 -12.60 10.68
CA ALA A 39 -4.88 -12.53 9.81
C ALA A 39 -5.98 -13.48 10.25
N ALA A 40 -5.64 -14.70 10.65
CA ALA A 40 -6.60 -15.65 11.21
C ALA A 40 -7.28 -15.08 12.47
N PHE A 41 -6.50 -14.50 13.39
CA PHE A 41 -7.07 -13.82 14.57
C PHE A 41 -7.92 -12.59 14.18
N ALA A 42 -7.50 -11.82 13.18
CA ALA A 42 -8.19 -10.61 12.76
C ALA A 42 -9.50 -10.90 12.02
N ASP A 43 -9.58 -12.03 11.35
CA ASP A 43 -10.78 -12.48 10.60
C ASP A 43 -11.98 -12.68 11.51
N ASP A 44 -11.78 -13.26 12.70
CA ASP A 44 -12.81 -13.39 13.74
C ASP A 44 -13.44 -12.05 14.14
N TRP A 45 -12.74 -10.94 13.85
CA TRP A 45 -13.19 -9.58 14.18
C TRP A 45 -13.59 -8.77 12.95
N GLY A 46 -13.65 -9.39 11.77
CA GLY A 46 -13.93 -8.71 10.51
C GLY A 46 -12.89 -7.65 10.13
N GLN A 47 -11.61 -7.86 10.54
CA GLN A 47 -10.52 -6.88 10.34
C GLN A 47 -9.52 -7.37 9.31
N GLN A 48 -9.32 -6.62 8.23
CA GLN A 48 -8.28 -6.89 7.25
C GLN A 48 -6.89 -6.45 7.79
N ILE A 49 -5.88 -7.27 7.60
CA ILE A 49 -4.48 -6.89 7.85
C ILE A 49 -3.88 -6.31 6.58
N ARG A 50 -3.45 -5.04 6.63
CA ARG A 50 -2.91 -4.29 5.50
C ARG A 50 -1.44 -4.03 5.70
N VAL A 51 -0.61 -4.63 4.83
CA VAL A 51 0.85 -4.57 4.95
C VAL A 51 1.38 -3.46 4.05
N GLU A 52 1.86 -2.38 4.66
CA GLU A 52 2.43 -1.26 3.94
C GLU A 52 3.79 -1.64 3.33
N ALA A 53 3.98 -1.33 2.04
CA ALA A 53 5.28 -1.42 1.37
C ALA A 53 6.25 -0.39 1.96
N HIS A 54 6.92 -0.75 3.06
CA HIS A 54 7.73 0.14 3.87
C HIS A 54 9.03 -0.54 4.36
N GLY A 55 10.02 0.27 4.70
CA GLY A 55 11.27 -0.16 5.32
C GLY A 55 12.40 -0.39 4.33
N ASN A 56 13.65 -0.40 4.85
CA ASN A 56 14.85 -0.59 4.05
C ASN A 56 14.86 -1.99 3.42
N GLY A 57 14.76 -2.02 2.10
CA GLY A 57 14.71 -3.24 1.29
C GLY A 57 13.32 -3.92 1.28
N THR A 58 12.55 -3.86 2.35
CA THR A 58 11.20 -4.47 2.43
C THR A 58 10.12 -3.63 1.73
N SER A 59 10.40 -2.36 1.39
CA SER A 59 9.52 -1.55 0.53
C SER A 59 9.54 -1.98 -0.94
N LYS A 60 10.54 -2.74 -1.39
CA LYS A 60 10.65 -3.22 -2.79
C LYS A 60 9.52 -4.19 -3.10
N LEU A 61 8.80 -3.97 -4.21
CA LEU A 61 7.61 -4.75 -4.57
C LEU A 61 7.92 -6.24 -4.84
N GLY A 62 9.12 -6.57 -5.32
CA GLY A 62 9.57 -7.96 -5.43
C GLY A 62 9.73 -8.65 -4.06
N ILE A 63 10.14 -7.91 -3.03
CA ILE A 63 10.21 -8.43 -1.66
C ILE A 63 8.81 -8.52 -1.04
N MET A 64 7.96 -7.51 -1.26
CA MET A 64 6.55 -7.58 -0.87
C MET A 64 5.87 -8.80 -1.47
N LYS A 65 6.07 -9.04 -2.79
CA LYS A 65 5.57 -10.26 -3.43
C LYS A 65 6.05 -11.53 -2.70
N ALA A 66 7.35 -11.65 -2.43
CA ALA A 66 7.89 -12.82 -1.74
C ALA A 66 7.31 -13.00 -0.32
N ILE A 67 7.03 -11.90 0.42
CA ILE A 67 6.32 -11.95 1.69
C ILE A 67 4.90 -12.49 1.49
N PHE A 68 4.19 -12.02 0.46
CA PHE A 68 2.81 -12.41 0.16
C PHE A 68 2.68 -13.79 -0.48
N ASP A 69 3.75 -14.35 -1.05
CA ASP A 69 3.81 -15.77 -1.45
C ASP A 69 3.83 -16.70 -0.20
N MET A 70 4.26 -16.18 0.96
CA MET A 70 4.24 -16.88 2.25
C MET A 70 3.00 -16.52 3.09
N ALA A 71 2.51 -15.27 2.99
CA ALA A 71 1.33 -14.77 3.66
C ALA A 71 0.10 -15.01 2.77
N ASP A 72 -0.35 -16.24 2.66
CA ASP A 72 -1.40 -16.67 1.74
C ASP A 72 -2.83 -16.49 2.28
N HIS A 73 -3.00 -16.16 3.55
CA HIS A 73 -4.31 -15.91 4.15
C HIS A 73 -5.05 -14.79 3.39
N PRO A 74 -6.32 -15.00 2.99
CA PRO A 74 -7.07 -14.05 2.14
C PRO A 74 -7.28 -12.69 2.79
N ASN A 75 -7.28 -12.63 4.12
CA ASN A 75 -7.47 -11.42 4.90
C ASN A 75 -6.19 -10.57 5.09
N VAL A 76 -5.10 -10.92 4.40
CA VAL A 76 -3.88 -10.10 4.32
C VAL A 76 -3.84 -9.39 2.97
N GLY A 77 -3.78 -8.05 2.98
CA GLY A 77 -3.70 -7.24 1.78
C GLY A 77 -2.49 -6.30 1.76
N VAL A 78 -1.98 -6.03 0.56
CA VAL A 78 -0.92 -5.03 0.36
C VAL A 78 -1.51 -3.62 0.52
N CYS A 79 -0.87 -2.78 1.32
CA CYS A 79 -1.05 -1.34 1.31
C CYS A 79 0.09 -0.71 0.49
N TRP A 80 -0.20 -0.29 -0.72
CA TRP A 80 0.74 0.46 -1.56
C TRP A 80 1.14 1.78 -0.89
N ASN A 81 2.37 2.24 -1.06
CA ASN A 81 2.87 3.43 -0.36
C ASN A 81 3.75 4.34 -1.25
N SER A 82 3.45 4.50 -2.51
CA SER A 82 4.09 5.47 -3.44
C SER A 82 5.56 5.81 -3.12
N ASN A 83 6.43 4.79 -3.13
CA ASN A 83 7.85 4.93 -2.85
C ASN A 83 8.64 5.13 -4.16
N ASP A 84 9.73 5.88 -4.14
CA ASP A 84 10.58 6.08 -5.32
C ASP A 84 11.11 4.75 -5.91
N VAL A 85 11.25 3.71 -5.08
CA VAL A 85 11.67 2.37 -5.53
C VAL A 85 10.62 1.67 -6.40
N ASP A 86 9.37 2.11 -6.38
CA ASP A 86 8.30 1.52 -7.16
C ASP A 86 8.50 1.73 -8.67
N THR A 87 9.23 2.79 -9.03
CA THR A 87 9.52 3.15 -10.42
C THR A 87 10.84 2.58 -10.93
N GLN A 88 11.61 1.91 -10.07
CA GLN A 88 12.93 1.35 -10.42
C GLN A 88 12.84 -0.03 -11.08
N GLY A 89 13.95 -0.44 -11.69
CA GLY A 89 14.05 -1.73 -12.39
C GLY A 89 13.13 -1.78 -13.61
N ASP A 90 12.16 -2.67 -13.59
CA ASP A 90 11.19 -2.87 -14.70
C ASP A 90 10.11 -1.78 -14.79
N GLY A 91 10.16 -0.78 -13.91
CA GLY A 91 9.24 0.36 -13.88
C GLY A 91 7.97 0.12 -13.05
N LEU A 92 7.15 1.21 -12.96
CA LEU A 92 5.98 1.25 -12.09
C LEU A 92 4.97 0.14 -12.41
N GLU A 93 4.60 -0.04 -13.66
CA GLU A 93 3.59 -1.01 -14.08
C GLU A 93 4.00 -2.45 -13.76
N ALA A 94 5.24 -2.83 -14.07
CA ALA A 94 5.75 -4.15 -13.75
C ALA A 94 5.77 -4.41 -12.23
N ASN A 95 6.17 -3.41 -11.45
CA ASN A 95 6.18 -3.49 -9.99
C ASN A 95 4.76 -3.55 -9.40
N PHE A 96 3.84 -2.76 -9.93
CA PHE A 96 2.41 -2.80 -9.59
C PHE A 96 1.81 -4.19 -9.83
N ASN A 97 2.08 -4.79 -10.98
CA ASN A 97 1.57 -6.10 -11.36
C ASN A 97 2.08 -7.24 -10.45
N LYS A 98 3.22 -7.07 -9.77
CA LYS A 98 3.73 -8.06 -8.79
C LYS A 98 2.82 -8.25 -7.59
N VAL A 99 2.03 -7.22 -7.23
CA VAL A 99 1.26 -7.21 -5.96
C VAL A 99 -0.21 -6.86 -6.12
N ARG A 100 -0.68 -6.38 -7.29
CA ARG A 100 -2.05 -5.88 -7.49
C ARG A 100 -3.14 -6.88 -7.10
N ALA A 101 -2.92 -8.18 -7.31
CA ALA A 101 -3.88 -9.23 -6.97
C ALA A 101 -4.09 -9.39 -5.46
N ARG A 102 -3.23 -8.79 -4.66
CA ARG A 102 -3.25 -8.85 -3.20
C ARG A 102 -3.45 -7.47 -2.55
N PHE A 103 -3.94 -6.47 -3.29
CA PHE A 103 -4.23 -5.16 -2.69
C PHE A 103 -5.27 -5.26 -1.58
N GLY A 104 -4.98 -4.61 -0.46
CA GLY A 104 -5.94 -4.36 0.62
C GLY A 104 -6.80 -3.12 0.32
N HIS A 105 -7.73 -2.82 1.21
CA HIS A 105 -8.71 -1.75 0.99
C HIS A 105 -8.15 -0.33 1.17
N THR A 106 -6.85 -0.16 1.43
CA THR A 106 -6.22 1.16 1.50
C THR A 106 -4.87 1.15 0.79
N LEU A 107 -4.54 2.27 0.17
CA LEU A 107 -3.20 2.60 -0.31
C LEU A 107 -2.89 4.06 -0.01
N HIS A 108 -1.61 4.42 0.00
CA HIS A 108 -1.15 5.76 0.28
C HIS A 108 -0.58 6.42 -0.98
N VAL A 109 -0.97 7.66 -1.19
CA VAL A 109 -0.34 8.58 -2.13
C VAL A 109 0.19 9.79 -1.36
N ARG A 110 1.16 10.48 -1.92
CA ARG A 110 1.62 11.78 -1.45
C ARG A 110 0.92 12.88 -2.21
N GLU A 111 1.36 14.12 -2.04
CA GLU A 111 0.86 15.21 -2.86
C GLU A 111 1.06 14.89 -4.35
N LEU A 112 -0.04 14.90 -5.09
CA LEU A 112 -0.10 14.41 -6.47
C LEU A 112 0.61 15.35 -7.47
N ASP A 113 0.84 16.59 -7.07
CA ASP A 113 1.50 17.64 -7.85
C ASP A 113 2.96 17.91 -7.43
N LEU A 114 3.49 17.11 -6.51
CA LEU A 114 4.87 17.26 -6.04
C LEU A 114 5.77 16.11 -6.46
N GLY A 115 7.01 16.47 -6.79
CA GLY A 115 8.04 15.50 -7.17
C GLY A 115 7.83 14.90 -8.56
N SER A 116 8.46 13.75 -8.78
CA SER A 116 8.49 13.06 -10.08
C SER A 116 7.76 11.72 -10.07
N TYR A 117 7.03 11.40 -9.01
CA TYR A 117 6.31 10.14 -8.94
C TYR A 117 5.15 10.14 -9.97
N PRO A 118 5.02 9.10 -10.82
CA PRO A 118 4.08 9.11 -11.95
C PRO A 118 2.65 8.77 -11.51
N TYR A 119 2.00 9.67 -10.79
CA TYR A 119 0.65 9.47 -10.25
C TYR A 119 -0.42 9.26 -11.32
N GLU A 120 -0.31 9.92 -12.47
CA GLU A 120 -1.21 9.68 -13.62
C GLU A 120 -1.18 8.21 -14.03
N GLN A 121 0.02 7.62 -14.16
CA GLN A 121 0.18 6.21 -14.48
C GLN A 121 -0.35 5.31 -13.35
N LEU A 122 -0.07 5.63 -12.07
CA LEU A 122 -0.57 4.86 -10.95
C LEU A 122 -2.11 4.84 -10.93
N ILE A 123 -2.74 5.99 -11.11
CA ILE A 123 -4.20 6.10 -11.11
C ILE A 123 -4.81 5.33 -12.29
N SER A 124 -4.19 5.42 -13.48
CA SER A 124 -4.60 4.61 -14.64
C SER A 124 -4.55 3.11 -14.33
N LEU A 125 -3.46 2.62 -13.74
CA LEU A 125 -3.31 1.21 -13.34
C LEU A 125 -4.34 0.77 -12.29
N LEU A 126 -4.64 1.62 -11.32
CA LEU A 126 -5.67 1.37 -10.30
C LEU A 126 -7.06 1.22 -10.94
N LEU A 127 -7.41 2.12 -11.86
CA LEU A 127 -8.69 2.07 -12.58
C LEU A 127 -8.79 0.81 -13.47
N GLN A 128 -7.74 0.49 -14.22
CA GLN A 128 -7.68 -0.71 -15.06
C GLN A 128 -7.76 -2.01 -14.24
N SER A 129 -7.26 -2.00 -13.01
CA SER A 129 -7.35 -3.14 -12.10
C SER A 129 -8.66 -3.21 -11.32
N HIS A 130 -9.61 -2.29 -11.56
CA HIS A 130 -10.87 -2.16 -10.83
C HIS A 130 -10.67 -2.04 -9.31
N TYR A 131 -9.60 -1.34 -8.88
CA TYR A 131 -9.37 -1.10 -7.46
C TYR A 131 -10.51 -0.28 -6.86
N ASP A 132 -11.16 -0.80 -5.83
CA ASP A 132 -12.33 -0.22 -5.16
C ASP A 132 -12.04 0.26 -3.73
N GLY A 133 -10.77 0.19 -3.30
CA GLY A 133 -10.33 0.64 -1.98
C GLY A 133 -10.13 2.16 -1.88
N TRP A 134 -9.65 2.58 -0.72
CA TRP A 134 -9.38 3.99 -0.41
C TRP A 134 -7.98 4.41 -0.85
N VAL A 135 -7.91 5.54 -1.52
CA VAL A 135 -6.66 6.26 -1.83
C VAL A 135 -6.48 7.36 -0.78
N LEU A 136 -5.53 7.18 0.10
CA LEU A 136 -5.32 8.05 1.26
C LEU A 136 -4.11 8.97 1.03
N LEU A 137 -4.29 10.27 1.23
CA LEU A 137 -3.20 11.24 1.18
C LEU A 137 -2.33 11.14 2.45
N GLU A 138 -1.10 10.71 2.30
CA GLU A 138 -0.04 10.77 3.32
C GLU A 138 0.87 11.96 2.99
N ALA A 139 0.39 13.17 3.27
CA ALA A 139 1.08 14.41 2.94
C ALA A 139 2.42 14.54 3.66
N ARG A 140 3.44 15.00 2.93
CA ARG A 140 4.78 15.33 3.46
C ARG A 140 4.96 16.82 3.73
N THR A 141 4.11 17.65 3.14
CA THR A 141 4.14 19.10 3.33
C THR A 141 3.31 19.52 4.54
N ASN A 142 3.58 20.70 5.05
CA ASN A 142 2.81 21.32 6.14
C ASN A 142 2.30 22.70 5.71
N PRO A 143 1.31 22.77 4.82
CA PRO A 143 0.77 24.05 4.32
C PRO A 143 0.09 24.83 5.43
N GLN A 144 0.10 26.17 5.30
CA GLN A 144 -0.54 27.08 6.26
C GLN A 144 -2.06 26.86 6.31
N ASP A 145 -2.71 26.73 5.14
CA ASP A 145 -4.12 26.38 5.02
C ASP A 145 -4.25 24.90 4.59
N LYS A 146 -4.39 24.03 5.57
CA LYS A 146 -4.52 22.58 5.35
C LYS A 146 -5.79 22.18 4.64
N ILE A 147 -6.91 22.88 4.90
CA ILE A 147 -8.20 22.59 4.27
C ILE A 147 -8.13 22.90 2.79
N LYS A 148 -7.62 24.08 2.43
CA LYS A 148 -7.42 24.45 1.03
C LYS A 148 -6.48 23.50 0.29
N ALA A 149 -5.38 23.10 0.94
CA ALA A 149 -4.44 22.15 0.36
C ALA A 149 -5.09 20.78 0.13
N MET A 150 -5.83 20.25 1.10
CA MET A 150 -6.55 18.97 0.95
C MET A 150 -7.60 19.03 -0.17
N LEU A 151 -8.35 20.12 -0.28
CA LEU A 151 -9.31 20.32 -1.37
C LEU A 151 -8.60 20.38 -2.73
N ALA A 152 -7.45 21.02 -2.82
CA ALA A 152 -6.65 21.06 -4.06
C ALA A 152 -6.20 19.65 -4.47
N GLN A 153 -5.70 18.84 -3.54
CA GLN A 153 -5.31 17.45 -3.81
C GLN A 153 -6.50 16.58 -4.22
N ARG A 154 -7.63 16.71 -3.55
CA ARG A 154 -8.87 16.02 -3.93
C ARG A 154 -9.31 16.37 -5.35
N ASN A 155 -9.36 17.65 -5.68
CA ASN A 155 -9.76 18.11 -7.01
C ASN A 155 -8.78 17.62 -8.10
N LEU A 156 -7.48 17.54 -7.78
CA LEU A 156 -6.49 16.99 -8.70
C LEU A 156 -6.71 15.49 -8.90
N PHE A 157 -6.92 14.72 -7.84
CA PHE A 157 -7.24 13.31 -7.91
C PHE A 157 -8.49 13.05 -8.77
N GLU A 158 -9.57 13.80 -8.54
CA GLU A 158 -10.83 13.67 -9.30
C GLU A 158 -10.62 13.95 -10.79
N ARG A 159 -9.78 14.93 -11.16
CA ARG A 159 -9.42 15.21 -12.57
C ARG A 159 -8.63 14.05 -13.19
N MET A 160 -7.63 13.51 -12.48
CA MET A 160 -6.85 12.37 -12.96
C MET A 160 -7.74 11.14 -13.19
N VAL A 161 -8.65 10.87 -12.26
CA VAL A 161 -9.63 9.77 -12.40
C VAL A 161 -10.55 10.00 -13.61
N ALA A 162 -11.05 11.22 -13.80
CA ALA A 162 -11.92 11.54 -14.93
C ALA A 162 -11.23 11.38 -16.28
N ALA A 163 -9.93 11.75 -16.37
CA ALA A 163 -9.14 11.62 -17.59
C ALA A 163 -8.91 10.17 -18.03
N HIS A 164 -9.00 9.21 -17.12
CA HIS A 164 -8.74 7.78 -17.41
C HIS A 164 -10.00 6.90 -17.38
N ARG A 165 -11.20 7.48 -17.19
CA ARG A 165 -12.48 6.75 -17.23
C ARG A 165 -13.16 6.75 -18.60
N SER A 166 -12.56 7.45 -19.59
CA SER A 166 -13.10 7.56 -20.94
C SER A 166 -12.77 6.34 -21.80
#